data_9c94a6f38e285951ac0e40354285359a
#
_entry.id   9c94a6f38e285951ac0e40354285359a
#
_cell.length_a   1.000
_cell.length_b   1.000
_cell.length_c   1.000
_cell.angle_alpha   90.00
_cell.angle_beta   90.00
_cell.angle_gamma   90.00
#
_symmetry.space_group_name_H-M   'P 1'
#
loop_
_entity.id
_entity.type
_entity.pdbx_description
1 polymer ?
#
loop_
_entity_poly.entity_id
_entity_poly.type
_entity_poly.pdbx_seq_one_letter_code
_entity_poly.pdbx_strand_id
1 'polypeptide(L)'
;HPLAAFLGKKTLSSYNLLLEDEVAIPVTLTNDPNDETVAYLNGLASDQVSMALGAVKLVFDLENNTVTIPNGQVVAESKYGDYRYVKLSPAGQGQAGDIVGAIVDGAMQFETLGAMIVDGGNAGLFHWVCAEIEIK
;
A
#
# COMPACT_ATOMS: atom_id res chain seq x y z
N HIS A 1 18.17 -14.45 -1.51
CA HIS A 1 16.72 -14.39 -1.54
C HIS A 1 16.25 -13.67 -2.81
N PRO A 2 15.23 -14.18 -3.52
CA PRO A 2 14.77 -13.54 -4.77
C PRO A 2 14.33 -12.08 -4.62
N LEU A 3 13.81 -11.71 -3.44
CA LEU A 3 13.35 -10.35 -3.15
C LEU A 3 14.37 -9.48 -2.43
N ALA A 4 15.62 -9.91 -2.31
CA ALA A 4 16.63 -9.21 -1.51
C ALA A 4 16.76 -7.71 -1.85
N ALA A 5 16.65 -7.35 -3.13
CA ALA A 5 16.73 -5.96 -3.57
C ALA A 5 15.56 -5.08 -3.08
N PHE A 6 14.42 -5.69 -2.73
CA PHE A 6 13.22 -5.00 -2.28
C PHE A 6 13.05 -4.98 -0.77
N LEU A 7 13.81 -5.81 -0.05
CA LEU A 7 13.67 -5.94 1.41
C LEU A 7 14.43 -4.85 2.16
N GLY A 8 14.05 -4.62 3.41
CA GLY A 8 14.68 -3.66 4.29
C GLY A 8 14.04 -2.28 4.24
N LYS A 9 14.82 -1.28 4.63
CA LYS A 9 14.36 0.11 4.69
C LYS A 9 14.29 0.72 3.30
N LYS A 10 13.15 1.31 3.00
CA LYS A 10 12.86 1.99 1.73
C LYS A 10 12.19 3.33 1.99
N THR A 11 12.07 4.13 0.95
CA THR A 11 11.33 5.40 0.99
C THR A 11 10.15 5.30 0.03
N LEU A 12 8.96 5.61 0.53
CA LEU A 12 7.76 5.76 -0.28
C LEU A 12 7.61 7.24 -0.64
N SER A 13 7.71 7.54 -1.92
CA SER A 13 7.48 8.88 -2.46
C SER A 13 6.15 8.89 -3.20
N SER A 14 5.35 9.93 -3.01
CA SER A 14 4.02 9.98 -3.62
C SER A 14 3.46 11.40 -3.54
N TYR A 15 2.38 11.65 -4.28
CA TYR A 15 1.57 12.85 -4.12
C TYR A 15 0.36 12.52 -3.26
N ASN A 16 0.25 13.15 -2.09
CA ASN A 16 -0.88 12.94 -1.18
C ASN A 16 -2.01 13.89 -1.56
N LEU A 17 -3.14 13.31 -1.97
CA LEU A 17 -4.29 14.08 -2.46
C LEU A 17 -5.06 14.80 -1.34
N LEU A 18 -4.97 14.32 -0.11
CA LEU A 18 -5.63 14.97 1.04
C LEU A 18 -4.83 16.16 1.55
N LEU A 19 -3.50 16.07 1.53
CA LEU A 19 -2.61 17.16 1.91
C LEU A 19 -2.32 18.12 0.76
N GLU A 20 -2.61 17.71 -0.47
CA GLU A 20 -2.28 18.45 -1.70
C GLU A 20 -0.79 18.78 -1.78
N ASP A 21 0.06 17.79 -1.47
CA ASP A 21 1.52 17.95 -1.43
C ASP A 21 2.23 16.62 -1.70
N GLU A 22 3.47 16.72 -2.12
CA GLU A 22 4.35 15.57 -2.23
C GLU A 22 4.79 15.11 -0.83
N VAL A 23 4.86 13.81 -0.65
CA VAL A 23 5.30 13.19 0.61
C VAL A 23 6.40 12.17 0.35
N ALA A 24 7.27 12.01 1.35
CA ALA A 24 8.28 10.95 1.38
C ALA A 24 8.25 10.35 2.77
N ILE A 25 7.88 9.09 2.88
CA ILE A 25 7.74 8.40 4.17
C ILE A 25 8.64 7.18 4.23
N PRO A 26 9.23 6.90 5.41
CA PRO A 26 10.01 5.69 5.60
C PRO A 26 9.08 4.49 5.68
N VAL A 27 9.43 3.44 4.95
CA VAL A 27 8.73 2.16 4.98
C VAL A 27 9.76 1.04 5.13
N THR A 28 9.30 -0.13 5.54
CA THR A 28 10.18 -1.29 5.69
C THR A 28 9.50 -2.51 5.10
N LEU A 29 10.24 -3.28 4.30
CA LEU A 29 9.77 -4.54 3.76
C LEU A 29 10.47 -5.70 4.44
N THR A 30 9.67 -6.68 4.88
CA THR A 30 10.15 -7.92 5.46
C THR A 30 9.65 -9.09 4.60
N ASN A 31 10.47 -10.14 4.49
CA ASN A 31 10.10 -11.32 3.71
C ASN A 31 9.14 -12.23 4.48
N ASP A 32 8.35 -13.01 3.74
CA ASP A 32 7.62 -14.13 4.29
C ASP A 32 8.56 -15.34 4.37
N PRO A 33 8.75 -15.96 5.54
CA PRO A 33 9.68 -17.09 5.67
C PRO A 33 9.22 -18.36 4.93
N ASN A 34 7.95 -18.42 4.53
CA ASN A 34 7.35 -19.60 3.89
C ASN A 34 7.06 -19.40 2.40
N ASP A 35 7.17 -18.18 1.88
CA ASP A 35 6.87 -17.89 0.48
C ASP A 35 7.86 -16.83 -0.06
N GLU A 36 8.71 -17.24 -0.99
CA GLU A 36 9.73 -16.38 -1.60
C GLU A 36 9.18 -15.28 -2.50
N THR A 37 7.89 -15.33 -2.84
CA THR A 37 7.23 -14.33 -3.68
C THR A 37 6.49 -13.27 -2.87
N VAL A 38 6.47 -13.41 -1.54
CA VAL A 38 5.69 -12.55 -0.65
C VAL A 38 6.61 -11.72 0.25
N ALA A 39 6.27 -10.45 0.39
CA ALA A 39 6.84 -9.57 1.39
C ALA A 39 5.73 -8.80 2.10
N TYR A 40 6.05 -8.23 3.25
CA TYR A 40 5.14 -7.39 4.02
C TYR A 40 5.69 -5.98 4.09
N LEU A 41 4.85 -5.02 3.73
CA LEU A 41 5.17 -3.59 3.74
C LEU A 41 4.65 -2.97 5.04
N ASN A 42 5.56 -2.39 5.81
CA ASN A 42 5.26 -1.72 7.07
C ASN A 42 5.50 -0.21 6.94
N GLY A 43 4.66 0.59 7.58
CA GLY A 43 4.81 2.04 7.64
C GLY A 43 4.03 2.82 6.59
N LEU A 44 3.25 2.15 5.75
CA LEU A 44 2.37 2.79 4.78
C LEU A 44 1.36 3.70 5.52
N ALA A 45 1.14 4.91 5.01
CA ALA A 45 0.28 5.94 5.60
C ALA A 45 0.71 6.45 7.00
N SER A 46 1.93 6.18 7.42
CA SER A 46 2.43 6.64 8.73
C SER A 46 2.50 8.16 8.88
N ASP A 47 2.43 8.89 7.78
CA ASP A 47 2.45 10.36 7.75
C ASP A 47 1.11 11.00 8.14
N GLN A 48 0.00 10.26 8.09
CA GLN A 48 -1.33 10.83 8.33
C GLN A 48 -2.18 10.09 9.35
N VAL A 49 -1.97 8.80 9.51
CA VAL A 49 -2.83 7.98 10.38
C VAL A 49 -2.20 7.91 11.76
N SER A 50 -2.93 8.37 12.77
CA SER A 50 -2.44 8.42 14.15
C SER A 50 -2.40 7.06 14.85
N MET A 51 -3.04 6.05 14.27
CA MET A 51 -3.03 4.69 14.81
C MET A 51 -1.99 3.83 14.09
N ALA A 52 -1.48 2.83 14.78
CA ALA A 52 -0.58 1.86 14.16
C ALA A 52 -1.35 0.99 13.17
N LEU A 53 -0.94 1.01 11.90
CA LEU A 53 -1.46 0.13 10.88
C LEU A 53 -0.60 -1.12 10.76
N GLY A 54 -1.24 -2.26 10.56
CA GLY A 54 -0.57 -3.53 10.32
C GLY A 54 0.15 -3.56 8.97
N ALA A 55 1.00 -4.57 8.81
CA ALA A 55 1.72 -4.77 7.56
C ALA A 55 0.78 -5.15 6.42
N VAL A 56 1.11 -4.67 5.22
CA VAL A 56 0.39 -4.99 3.99
C VAL A 56 1.15 -6.09 3.26
N LYS A 57 0.44 -7.15 2.87
CA LYS A 57 1.00 -8.23 2.07
C LYS A 57 1.19 -7.77 0.63
N LEU A 58 2.38 -8.00 0.08
CA LEU A 58 2.72 -7.79 -1.32
C LEU A 58 3.06 -9.12 -1.96
N VAL A 59 2.56 -9.36 -3.15
CA VAL A 59 2.89 -10.56 -3.94
C VAL A 59 3.66 -10.14 -5.19
N PHE A 60 4.89 -10.64 -5.31
CA PHE A 60 5.80 -10.30 -6.40
C PHE A 60 5.73 -11.33 -7.52
N ASP A 61 5.73 -10.84 -8.75
CA ASP A 61 5.96 -11.63 -9.96
C ASP A 61 7.15 -11.03 -10.70
N LEU A 62 8.34 -11.51 -10.39
CA LEU A 62 9.58 -10.96 -10.94
C LEU A 62 9.74 -11.28 -12.43
N GLU A 63 9.12 -12.34 -12.91
CA GLU A 63 9.14 -12.71 -14.32
C GLU A 63 8.42 -11.69 -15.18
N ASN A 64 7.31 -11.14 -14.68
CA ASN A 64 6.50 -10.13 -15.36
C ASN A 64 6.73 -8.71 -14.83
N ASN A 65 7.65 -8.52 -13.90
CA ASN A 65 7.96 -7.24 -13.27
C ASN A 65 6.71 -6.56 -12.67
N THR A 66 5.91 -7.33 -11.94
CA THR A 66 4.75 -6.80 -11.23
C THR A 66 4.83 -7.10 -9.74
N VAL A 67 4.17 -6.25 -8.96
CA VAL A 67 3.95 -6.44 -7.53
C VAL A 67 2.50 -6.11 -7.22
N THR A 68 1.81 -7.01 -6.53
CA THR A 68 0.37 -6.89 -6.29
C THR A 68 0.10 -6.72 -4.81
N ILE A 69 -0.77 -5.76 -4.48
CA ILE A 69 -1.37 -5.63 -3.16
C ILE A 69 -2.76 -6.26 -3.24
N PRO A 70 -2.97 -7.46 -2.66
CA PRO A 70 -4.30 -8.06 -2.63
C PRO A 70 -5.31 -7.12 -1.97
N ASN A 71 -6.44 -6.89 -2.63
CA ASN A 71 -7.44 -5.92 -2.20
C ASN A 71 -8.16 -6.37 -0.91
N GLY A 72 -8.52 -5.39 -0.09
CA GLY A 72 -9.37 -5.63 1.08
C GLY A 72 -8.65 -6.12 2.31
N GLN A 73 -7.33 -6.04 2.36
CA GLN A 73 -6.58 -6.41 3.56
C GLN A 73 -6.93 -5.49 4.73
N VAL A 74 -7.31 -6.10 5.85
CA VAL A 74 -7.58 -5.38 7.10
C VAL A 74 -6.23 -5.11 7.77
N VAL A 75 -5.91 -3.84 7.97
CA VAL A 75 -4.62 -3.42 8.55
C VAL A 75 -4.77 -2.83 9.94
N ALA A 76 -5.97 -2.51 10.35
CA ALA A 76 -6.30 -2.12 11.72
C ALA A 76 -7.80 -2.24 11.96
N GLU A 77 -8.19 -2.37 13.21
CA GLU A 77 -9.59 -2.38 13.62
C GLU A 77 -9.88 -1.16 14.50
N SER A 78 -11.07 -0.58 14.35
CA SER A 78 -11.51 0.53 15.18
C SER A 78 -12.98 0.37 15.55
N LYS A 79 -13.46 1.21 16.47
CA LYS A 79 -14.88 1.26 16.83
C LYS A 79 -15.78 1.75 15.68
N TYR A 80 -15.17 2.34 14.65
CA TYR A 80 -15.89 2.86 13.48
C TYR A 80 -15.87 1.91 12.28
N GLY A 81 -15.14 0.80 12.37
CA GLY A 81 -14.96 -0.18 11.32
C GLY A 81 -13.49 -0.54 11.09
N ASP A 82 -13.25 -1.36 10.09
CA ASP A 82 -11.93 -1.81 9.74
C ASP A 82 -11.22 -0.81 8.82
N TYR A 83 -9.92 -0.58 9.06
CA TYR A 83 -9.07 0.14 8.11
C TYR A 83 -8.56 -0.84 7.05
N ARG A 84 -8.73 -0.47 5.79
CA ARG A 84 -8.28 -1.26 4.64
C ARG A 84 -7.64 -0.36 3.59
N TYR A 85 -6.66 -0.91 2.86
CA TYR A 85 -6.17 -0.27 1.65
C TYR A 85 -7.02 -0.69 0.47
N VAL A 86 -7.41 0.28 -0.36
CA VAL A 86 -8.30 0.06 -1.49
C VAL A 86 -7.74 0.75 -2.74
N LYS A 87 -7.98 0.10 -3.88
CA LYS A 87 -7.70 0.68 -5.18
C LYS A 87 -8.68 1.82 -5.47
N LEU A 88 -8.16 2.92 -6.02
CA LEU A 88 -8.99 4.07 -6.37
C LEU A 88 -8.92 4.36 -7.86
N SER A 89 -10.05 4.84 -8.40
CA SER A 89 -10.08 5.45 -9.73
C SER A 89 -9.41 6.83 -9.70
N PRO A 90 -9.07 7.41 -10.88
CA PRO A 90 -8.58 8.79 -10.92
C PRO A 90 -9.53 9.81 -10.31
N ALA A 91 -10.83 9.51 -10.28
CA ALA A 91 -11.85 10.35 -9.64
C ALA A 91 -11.93 10.15 -8.11
N GLY A 92 -11.10 9.29 -7.53
CA GLY A 92 -11.06 9.04 -6.09
C GLY A 92 -12.14 8.08 -5.58
N GLN A 93 -12.76 7.32 -6.45
CA GLN A 93 -13.76 6.32 -6.08
C GLN A 93 -13.12 4.95 -5.89
N GLY A 94 -13.59 4.19 -4.89
CA GLY A 94 -13.14 2.82 -4.65
C GLY A 94 -13.45 1.90 -5.84
N GLN A 95 -12.51 1.03 -6.16
CA GLN A 95 -12.62 0.05 -7.22
C GLN A 95 -12.41 -1.35 -6.70
N ALA A 96 -13.06 -2.33 -7.36
CA ALA A 96 -12.82 -3.74 -7.11
C ALA A 96 -11.50 -4.19 -7.76
N GLY A 97 -10.98 -5.32 -7.30
CA GLY A 97 -9.77 -5.93 -7.84
C GLY A 97 -8.51 -5.56 -7.08
N ASP A 98 -7.46 -6.31 -7.33
CA ASP A 98 -6.19 -6.11 -6.68
C ASP A 98 -5.47 -4.87 -7.20
N ILE A 99 -4.59 -4.32 -6.36
CA ILE A 99 -3.76 -3.17 -6.72
C ILE A 99 -2.48 -3.71 -7.33
N VAL A 100 -2.33 -3.59 -8.65
CA VAL A 100 -1.17 -4.10 -9.38
C VAL A 100 -0.22 -2.96 -9.69
N GLY A 101 1.01 -3.09 -9.20
CA GLY A 101 2.09 -2.16 -9.47
C GLY A 101 3.11 -2.73 -10.44
N ALA A 102 3.95 -1.87 -10.97
CA ALA A 102 5.06 -2.23 -11.84
C ALA A 102 6.39 -2.17 -11.09
N ILE A 103 7.30 -3.05 -11.44
CA ILE A 103 8.69 -2.99 -10.98
C ILE A 103 9.51 -2.37 -12.11
N VAL A 104 10.06 -1.20 -11.87
CA VAL A 104 10.82 -0.43 -12.86
C VAL A 104 12.15 0.00 -12.24
N ASP A 105 13.27 -0.46 -12.81
CA ASP A 105 14.62 -0.15 -12.34
C ASP A 105 14.82 -0.39 -10.83
N GLY A 106 14.26 -1.49 -10.32
CA GLY A 106 14.36 -1.86 -8.91
C GLY A 106 13.39 -1.12 -7.98
N ALA A 107 12.59 -0.21 -8.49
CA ALA A 107 11.55 0.48 -7.72
C ALA A 107 10.17 -0.13 -7.95
N MET A 108 9.32 -0.06 -6.94
CA MET A 108 7.91 -0.46 -7.05
C MET A 108 7.07 0.78 -7.29
N GLN A 109 6.24 0.76 -8.32
CA GLN A 109 5.38 1.88 -8.68
C GLN A 109 3.93 1.47 -8.67
N PHE A 110 3.10 2.25 -7.99
CA PHE A 110 1.65 2.07 -7.92
C PHE A 110 0.93 3.35 -8.32
N GLU A 111 -0.30 3.21 -8.85
CA GLU A 111 -1.13 4.36 -9.18
C GLU A 111 -1.76 4.98 -7.93
N THR A 112 -3.08 5.00 -7.82
CA THR A 112 -3.77 5.65 -6.70
C THR A 112 -4.28 4.62 -5.69
N LEU A 113 -3.99 4.86 -4.43
CA LEU A 113 -4.30 3.98 -3.32
C LEU A 113 -4.79 4.82 -2.14
N GLY A 114 -5.82 4.36 -1.47
CA GLY A 114 -6.33 5.02 -0.26
C GLY A 114 -6.43 4.08 0.92
N ALA A 115 -6.21 4.59 2.11
CA ALA A 115 -6.54 3.93 3.36
C ALA A 115 -7.89 4.46 3.84
N MET A 116 -8.86 3.57 4.05
CA MET A 116 -10.20 3.95 4.42
C MET A 116 -10.77 3.07 5.52
N ILE A 117 -11.77 3.61 6.22
CA ILE A 117 -12.58 2.83 7.16
C ILE A 117 -13.73 2.21 6.37
N VAL A 118 -13.92 0.91 6.56
CA VAL A 118 -15.03 0.17 5.98
C VAL A 118 -15.92 -0.35 7.11
N ASP A 119 -17.18 0.07 7.13
CA ASP A 119 -18.17 -0.37 8.13
C ASP A 119 -19.32 -1.09 7.42
N GLY A 120 -19.51 -2.37 7.76
CA GLY A 120 -20.61 -3.16 7.23
C GLY A 120 -20.68 -3.25 5.71
N GLY A 121 -19.52 -3.13 5.02
CA GLY A 121 -19.43 -3.13 3.57
C GLY A 121 -19.61 -1.76 2.93
N ASN A 122 -19.89 -0.72 3.70
CA ASN A 122 -19.97 0.65 3.21
C ASN A 122 -18.63 1.34 3.30
N ALA A 123 -18.29 2.10 2.27
CA ALA A 123 -17.08 2.92 2.28
C ALA A 123 -17.22 4.08 3.26
N GLY A 124 -16.26 4.22 4.18
CA GLY A 124 -16.22 5.32 5.12
C GLY A 124 -15.26 6.42 4.70
N LEU A 125 -14.73 7.15 5.68
CA LEU A 125 -13.79 8.24 5.44
C LEU A 125 -12.43 7.74 4.99
N PHE A 126 -11.85 8.44 4.01
CA PHE A 126 -10.45 8.25 3.65
C PHE A 126 -9.55 8.99 4.64
N HIS A 127 -8.55 8.28 5.17
CA HIS A 127 -7.54 8.85 6.05
C HIS A 127 -6.21 9.08 5.33
N TRP A 128 -6.05 8.49 4.16
CA TRP A 128 -4.83 8.59 3.37
C TRP A 128 -5.15 8.29 1.92
N VAL A 129 -4.80 9.19 1.02
CA VAL A 129 -5.00 9.00 -0.43
C VAL A 129 -3.75 9.48 -1.14
N CYS A 130 -3.05 8.58 -1.80
CA CYS A 130 -1.83 8.89 -2.52
C CYS A 130 -1.87 8.39 -3.96
N ALA A 131 -1.31 9.18 -4.85
CA ALA A 131 -1.14 8.86 -6.26
C ALA A 131 0.34 8.88 -6.62
N GLU A 132 0.68 8.28 -7.77
CA GLU A 132 2.06 8.26 -8.26
C GLU A 132 3.04 7.73 -7.22
N ILE A 133 2.71 6.58 -6.62
CA ILE A 133 3.49 6.00 -5.54
C ILE A 133 4.73 5.31 -6.11
N GLU A 134 5.90 5.62 -5.54
CA GLU A 134 7.15 4.92 -5.81
C GLU A 134 7.82 4.51 -4.50
N ILE A 135 8.21 3.25 -4.41
CA ILE A 135 8.94 2.70 -3.25
C ILE A 135 10.31 2.22 -3.71
N LYS A 136 11.34 2.85 -3.19
CA LYS A 136 12.73 2.47 -3.49
C LYS A 136 13.71 2.71 -2.34
#